data_e2fc34cbc696c9fe8daf77a4fc7932b9
#
_entry.id   e2fc34cbc696c9fe8daf77a4fc7932b9
#
_cell.length_a   1.000
_cell.length_b   1.000
_cell.length_c   1.000
_cell.angle_alpha   90.00
_cell.angle_beta   90.00
_cell.angle_gamma   90.00
#
_symmetry.space_group_name_H-M   'P 1'
#
loop_
_entity.id
_entity.type
_entity.pdbx_description
1 polymer ?
#
loop_
_entity_poly.entity_id
_entity_poly.type
_entity_poly.pdbx_seq_one_letter_code
_entity_poly.pdbx_strand_id
1 'polypeptide(L)'
;ADDGAGVIAHVHALRVLAGLGGGEPPCSVTVFIEGEEEIGSPSFEAFLAAHRDRLAADVIIVADSSNWRVGVPALTTSLRGVVQVDVRLDVLDHALHSGQYGGPVLDAVTSMCRLVATLHDERGDVAVPGLVSRPQAAPDFPDYPEADFRADAGVLDGVGLIGTGDLT
;
A
#
# COMPACT_ATOMS: atom_id res chain seq x y z
N ALA A 1 -8.37 12.80 -8.35
CA ALA A 1 -9.00 12.58 -7.05
C ALA A 1 -9.05 11.10 -6.77
N ASP A 2 -8.54 10.71 -5.70
CA ASP A 2 -8.44 9.35 -5.21
C ASP A 2 -9.71 9.00 -4.40
N ASP A 3 -10.50 8.02 -4.78
CA ASP A 3 -10.44 7.33 -6.08
C ASP A 3 -11.73 7.57 -6.89
N GLY A 4 -11.82 8.67 -7.60
CA GLY A 4 -12.94 8.95 -8.51
C GLY A 4 -13.05 7.96 -9.68
N ALA A 5 -11.93 7.32 -10.06
CA ALA A 5 -11.92 6.34 -11.14
C ALA A 5 -12.66 5.06 -10.74
N GLY A 6 -12.46 4.57 -9.52
CA GLY A 6 -13.17 3.42 -8.97
C GLY A 6 -14.67 3.65 -8.85
N VAL A 7 -15.08 4.83 -8.39
CA VAL A 7 -16.50 5.21 -8.37
C VAL A 7 -17.11 5.15 -9.77
N ILE A 8 -16.43 5.70 -10.78
CA ILE A 8 -16.93 5.69 -12.16
C ILE A 8 -16.93 4.26 -12.74
N ALA A 9 -15.95 3.44 -12.40
CA ALA A 9 -15.92 2.03 -12.80
C ALA A 9 -17.15 1.28 -12.28
N HIS A 10 -17.51 1.43 -11.01
CA HIS A 10 -18.73 0.85 -10.44
C HIS A 10 -20.00 1.36 -11.11
N VAL A 11 -20.13 2.67 -11.32
CA VAL A 11 -21.29 3.25 -12.01
C VAL A 11 -21.43 2.69 -13.44
N HIS A 12 -20.32 2.54 -14.14
CA HIS A 12 -20.32 1.99 -15.51
C HIS A 12 -20.70 0.52 -15.52
N ALA A 13 -20.13 -0.28 -14.62
CA ALA A 13 -20.48 -1.70 -14.47
C ALA A 13 -21.97 -1.89 -14.20
N LEU A 14 -22.55 -1.10 -13.29
CA LEU A 14 -23.98 -1.16 -12.99
C LEU A 14 -24.86 -0.78 -14.20
N ARG A 15 -24.48 0.24 -14.97
CA ARG A 15 -25.19 0.60 -16.20
C ARG A 15 -25.17 -0.52 -17.24
N VAL A 16 -24.01 -1.17 -17.40
CA VAL A 16 -23.87 -2.31 -18.33
C VAL A 16 -24.73 -3.48 -17.87
N LEU A 17 -24.67 -3.84 -16.60
CA LEU A 17 -25.46 -4.93 -16.01
C LEU A 17 -26.96 -4.67 -16.14
N ALA A 18 -27.42 -3.46 -15.85
CA ALA A 18 -28.82 -3.08 -16.02
C ALA A 18 -29.26 -3.17 -17.49
N GLY A 19 -28.41 -2.72 -18.42
CA GLY A 19 -28.67 -2.83 -19.86
C GLY A 19 -28.81 -4.27 -20.36
N LEU A 20 -27.98 -5.18 -19.84
CA LEU A 20 -28.07 -6.62 -20.15
C LEU A 20 -29.28 -7.28 -19.47
N GLY A 21 -29.69 -6.81 -18.31
CA GLY A 21 -30.81 -7.35 -17.53
C GLY A 21 -32.18 -6.77 -17.85
N GLY A 22 -32.32 -5.99 -18.93
CA GLY A 22 -33.59 -5.40 -19.32
C GLY A 22 -34.02 -4.19 -18.46
N GLY A 23 -33.08 -3.54 -17.80
CA GLY A 23 -33.29 -2.33 -16.99
C GLY A 23 -32.85 -2.49 -15.53
N GLU A 24 -32.65 -3.71 -15.07
CA GLU A 24 -32.19 -3.98 -13.70
C GLU A 24 -30.97 -4.90 -13.69
N PRO A 25 -30.07 -4.77 -12.71
CA PRO A 25 -28.98 -5.73 -12.51
C PRO A 25 -29.51 -7.14 -12.23
N PRO A 26 -28.83 -8.21 -12.67
CA PRO A 26 -29.26 -9.60 -12.50
C PRO A 26 -29.14 -10.10 -11.04
N CYS A 27 -28.62 -9.31 -10.15
CA CYS A 27 -28.47 -9.61 -8.72
C CYS A 27 -28.65 -8.36 -7.87
N SER A 28 -28.86 -8.56 -6.57
CA SER A 28 -28.88 -7.44 -5.62
C SER A 28 -27.50 -6.81 -5.52
N VAL A 29 -27.46 -5.49 -5.56
CA VAL A 29 -26.20 -4.73 -5.48
C VAL A 29 -26.32 -3.67 -4.39
N THR A 30 -25.37 -3.64 -3.50
CA THR A 30 -25.18 -2.54 -2.53
C THR A 30 -23.92 -1.79 -2.95
N VAL A 31 -24.04 -0.49 -3.10
CA VAL A 31 -22.88 0.40 -3.34
C VAL A 31 -22.54 1.10 -2.04
N PHE A 32 -21.28 0.97 -1.65
CA PHE A 32 -20.71 1.68 -0.52
C PHE A 32 -19.54 2.54 -1.01
N ILE A 33 -19.54 3.81 -0.65
CA ILE A 33 -18.49 4.76 -0.99
C ILE A 33 -17.96 5.33 0.31
N GLU A 34 -16.68 5.14 0.56
CA GLU A 34 -15.98 5.70 1.69
C GLU A 34 -15.25 6.99 1.28
N GLY A 35 -15.22 7.96 2.17
CA GLY A 35 -14.55 9.23 1.96
C GLY A 35 -13.44 9.54 2.97
N GLU A 36 -13.06 8.58 3.81
CA GLU A 36 -12.08 8.76 4.89
C GLU A 36 -10.86 7.83 4.77
N GLU A 37 -10.74 7.06 3.67
CA GLU A 37 -9.67 6.06 3.51
C GLU A 37 -8.29 6.70 3.69
N GLU A 38 -8.03 7.83 3.03
CA GLU A 38 -6.75 8.54 3.01
C GLU A 38 -6.33 9.17 4.37
N ILE A 39 -7.24 9.20 5.32
CA ILE A 39 -6.95 9.64 6.70
C ILE A 39 -7.03 8.50 7.71
N GLY A 40 -7.05 7.25 7.24
CA GLY A 40 -7.05 6.05 8.07
C GLY A 40 -8.44 5.59 8.54
N SER A 41 -9.49 6.00 7.85
CA SER A 41 -10.86 5.48 8.04
C SER A 41 -11.39 5.53 9.48
N PRO A 42 -11.31 6.64 10.20
CA PRO A 42 -11.62 6.69 11.63
C PRO A 42 -13.05 6.28 11.99
N SER A 43 -14.00 6.43 11.07
CA SER A 43 -15.42 6.09 11.28
C SER A 43 -15.79 4.70 10.75
N PHE A 44 -14.90 4.01 10.03
CA PHE A 44 -15.22 2.82 9.25
C PHE A 44 -15.67 1.64 10.09
N GLU A 45 -14.95 1.32 11.17
CA GLU A 45 -15.27 0.19 12.04
C GLU A 45 -16.65 0.36 12.70
N ALA A 46 -16.93 1.56 13.23
CA ALA A 46 -18.23 1.88 13.84
C ALA A 46 -19.37 1.83 12.80
N PHE A 47 -19.12 2.30 11.60
CA PHE A 47 -20.07 2.25 10.50
C PHE A 47 -20.39 0.81 10.09
N LEU A 48 -19.37 -0.04 9.91
CA LEU A 48 -19.55 -1.45 9.60
C LEU A 48 -20.36 -2.18 10.68
N ALA A 49 -20.06 -1.93 11.95
CA ALA A 49 -20.79 -2.53 13.06
C ALA A 49 -22.28 -2.13 13.06
N ALA A 50 -22.58 -0.86 12.78
CA ALA A 50 -23.95 -0.33 12.76
C ALA A 50 -24.77 -0.80 11.53
N HIS A 51 -24.13 -1.13 10.42
CA HIS A 51 -24.79 -1.44 9.15
C HIS A 51 -24.48 -2.83 8.60
N ARG A 52 -24.00 -3.73 9.45
CA ARG A 52 -23.53 -5.07 9.06
C ARG A 52 -24.54 -5.84 8.22
N ASP A 53 -25.79 -5.90 8.65
CA ASP A 53 -26.84 -6.65 7.94
C ASP A 53 -27.15 -6.07 6.56
N ARG A 54 -27.00 -4.75 6.43
CA ARG A 54 -27.24 -4.04 5.17
C ARG A 54 -26.07 -4.20 4.20
N LEU A 55 -24.86 -4.39 4.72
CA LEU A 55 -23.62 -4.54 3.93
C LEU A 55 -23.27 -6.00 3.68
N ALA A 56 -24.00 -6.96 4.27
CA ALA A 56 -23.75 -8.38 4.03
C ALA A 56 -23.92 -8.72 2.56
N ALA A 57 -22.92 -9.36 1.98
CA ALA A 57 -22.88 -9.75 0.58
C ALA A 57 -22.09 -11.05 0.40
N ASP A 58 -22.40 -11.82 -0.64
CA ASP A 58 -21.66 -13.03 -1.00
C ASP A 58 -20.32 -12.69 -1.68
N VAL A 59 -20.26 -11.54 -2.35
CA VAL A 59 -19.07 -11.04 -3.05
C VAL A 59 -18.90 -9.56 -2.79
N ILE A 60 -17.67 -9.15 -2.50
CA ILE A 60 -17.27 -7.75 -2.35
C ILE A 60 -16.30 -7.44 -3.47
N ILE A 61 -16.56 -6.36 -4.20
CA ILE A 61 -15.67 -5.83 -5.25
C ILE A 61 -15.17 -4.47 -4.79
N VAL A 62 -13.87 -4.36 -4.61
CA VAL A 62 -13.19 -3.11 -4.27
C VAL A 62 -12.55 -2.57 -5.54
N ALA A 63 -12.84 -1.32 -5.90
CA ALA A 63 -12.28 -0.66 -7.06
C ALA A 63 -11.33 0.47 -6.64
N ASP A 64 -10.30 0.10 -5.91
CA ASP A 64 -9.24 0.99 -5.41
C ASP A 64 -7.88 0.43 -5.84
N SER A 65 -7.76 0.15 -7.11
CA SER A 65 -6.52 -0.31 -7.74
C SER A 65 -6.52 0.02 -9.22
N SER A 66 -5.34 0.06 -9.81
CA SER A 66 -5.19 0.32 -11.24
C SER A 66 -5.18 -0.97 -12.07
N ASN A 67 -5.48 -0.85 -13.35
CA ASN A 67 -5.17 -1.88 -14.32
C ASN A 67 -3.65 -1.98 -14.53
N TRP A 68 -3.20 -3.11 -15.12
CA TRP A 68 -1.80 -3.29 -15.48
C TRP A 68 -1.26 -2.14 -16.34
N ARG A 69 -1.99 -1.75 -17.35
CA ARG A 69 -1.76 -0.56 -18.20
C ARG A 69 -3.06 -0.17 -18.90
N VAL A 70 -3.06 0.99 -19.55
CA VAL A 70 -4.21 1.43 -20.34
C VAL A 70 -4.58 0.38 -21.41
N GLY A 71 -5.84 -0.03 -21.44
CA GLY A 71 -6.36 -1.05 -22.35
C GLY A 71 -6.07 -2.50 -21.93
N VAL A 72 -5.38 -2.75 -20.83
CA VAL A 72 -5.13 -4.09 -20.29
C VAL A 72 -5.78 -4.21 -18.92
N PRO A 73 -7.03 -4.72 -18.84
CA PRO A 73 -7.70 -4.89 -17.56
C PRO A 73 -6.98 -5.91 -16.69
N ALA A 74 -6.98 -5.67 -15.38
CA ALA A 74 -6.36 -6.55 -14.40
C ALA A 74 -7.24 -6.70 -13.16
N LEU A 75 -7.06 -7.82 -12.45
CA LEU A 75 -7.63 -8.05 -11.13
C LEU A 75 -6.49 -8.16 -10.12
N THR A 76 -6.53 -7.33 -9.08
CA THR A 76 -5.60 -7.45 -7.97
C THR A 76 -5.96 -8.68 -7.15
N THR A 77 -5.08 -9.67 -7.10
CA THR A 77 -5.32 -10.95 -6.43
C THR A 77 -4.60 -11.06 -5.08
N SER A 78 -3.66 -10.16 -4.80
CA SER A 78 -2.93 -10.08 -3.54
C SER A 78 -2.41 -8.67 -3.30
N LEU A 79 -2.19 -8.35 -2.06
CA LEU A 79 -1.59 -7.09 -1.61
C LEU A 79 -0.37 -7.41 -0.76
N ARG A 80 0.64 -6.54 -0.80
CA ARG A 80 1.74 -6.59 0.15
C ARG A 80 1.25 -6.15 1.54
N GLY A 81 1.80 -6.76 2.58
CA GLY A 81 1.56 -6.32 3.95
C GLY A 81 2.23 -4.97 4.24
N VAL A 82 1.69 -4.27 5.22
CA VAL A 82 2.27 -3.06 5.79
C VAL A 82 2.26 -3.17 7.30
N VAL A 83 3.34 -2.70 7.93
CA VAL A 83 3.44 -2.55 9.38
C VAL A 83 3.95 -1.15 9.67
N GLN A 84 3.20 -0.44 10.48
CA GLN A 84 3.60 0.88 10.97
C GLN A 84 4.03 0.75 12.43
N VAL A 85 5.18 1.35 12.75
CA VAL A 85 5.72 1.37 14.11
C VAL A 85 6.26 2.76 14.44
N ASP A 86 6.06 3.19 15.67
CA ASP A 86 6.69 4.37 16.21
C ASP A 86 7.93 3.96 16.99
N VAL A 87 9.08 4.52 16.63
CA VAL A 87 10.34 4.25 17.32
C VAL A 87 10.80 5.50 18.06
N ARG A 88 10.95 5.37 19.38
CA ARG A 88 11.46 6.44 20.23
C ARG A 88 12.79 6.03 20.85
N LEU A 89 13.76 6.92 20.79
CA LEU A 89 15.09 6.75 21.39
C LEU A 89 15.41 7.95 22.29
N ASP A 90 15.52 7.67 23.57
CA ASP A 90 15.95 8.65 24.57
C ASP A 90 17.36 8.28 25.03
N VAL A 91 18.30 9.22 24.98
CA VAL A 91 19.71 9.03 25.40
C VAL A 91 20.09 9.87 26.62
N LEU A 92 19.27 10.85 26.95
CA LEU A 92 19.48 11.77 28.08
C LEU A 92 18.13 12.11 28.72
N ASP A 93 18.14 12.40 30.01
CA ASP A 93 16.97 12.88 30.75
C ASP A 93 16.75 14.39 30.63
N HIS A 94 17.78 15.14 30.19
CA HIS A 94 17.71 16.57 29.92
C HIS A 94 18.74 16.98 28.84
N ALA A 95 18.56 18.18 28.30
CA ALA A 95 19.48 18.74 27.31
C ALA A 95 20.83 19.11 27.91
N LEU A 96 21.92 18.78 27.21
CA LEU A 96 23.29 19.10 27.56
C LEU A 96 23.95 20.01 26.53
N HIS A 97 24.92 20.79 26.97
CA HIS A 97 25.77 21.59 26.10
C HIS A 97 26.74 20.68 25.33
N SER A 98 26.59 20.57 24.01
CA SER A 98 27.38 19.66 23.17
C SER A 98 28.88 19.94 23.20
N GLY A 99 29.30 21.19 23.36
CA GLY A 99 30.71 21.57 23.47
C GLY A 99 31.40 21.10 24.76
N GLN A 100 30.62 20.79 25.81
CA GLN A 100 31.15 20.29 27.07
C GLN A 100 31.05 18.78 27.22
N TYR A 101 29.99 18.18 26.71
CA TYR A 101 29.64 16.79 26.94
C TYR A 101 29.58 15.95 25.67
N GLY A 102 29.72 16.57 24.50
CA GLY A 102 29.79 15.87 23.22
C GLY A 102 31.00 14.92 23.12
N GLY A 103 30.92 13.94 22.28
CA GLY A 103 31.94 12.90 22.14
C GLY A 103 31.58 11.61 22.88
N PRO A 104 31.66 11.55 24.22
CA PRO A 104 31.33 10.33 24.96
C PRO A 104 29.82 10.06 25.08
N VAL A 105 28.98 11.10 24.95
CA VAL A 105 27.52 10.93 24.99
C VAL A 105 27.01 10.55 23.59
N LEU A 106 26.17 9.53 23.53
CA LEU A 106 25.54 9.12 22.27
C LEU A 106 24.67 10.24 21.70
N ASP A 107 24.82 10.51 20.42
CA ASP A 107 23.88 11.35 19.69
C ASP A 107 22.62 10.55 19.31
N ALA A 108 21.45 11.01 19.74
CA ALA A 108 20.18 10.32 19.52
C ALA A 108 19.86 10.14 18.03
N VAL A 109 20.11 11.18 17.22
CA VAL A 109 19.83 11.14 15.77
C VAL A 109 20.72 10.12 15.07
N THR A 110 22.02 10.17 15.34
CA THR A 110 22.99 9.19 14.78
C THR A 110 22.64 7.76 15.20
N SER A 111 22.26 7.57 16.46
CA SER A 111 21.89 6.26 17.00
C SER A 111 20.58 5.75 16.35
N MET A 112 19.61 6.62 16.15
CA MET A 112 18.36 6.27 15.45
C MET A 112 18.63 5.91 13.99
N CYS A 113 19.45 6.70 13.27
CA CYS A 113 19.83 6.37 11.89
C CYS A 113 20.50 5.00 11.78
N ARG A 114 21.39 4.68 12.71
CA ARG A 114 22.03 3.36 12.76
C ARG A 114 21.03 2.25 13.03
N LEU A 115 20.08 2.45 13.95
CA LEU A 115 19.03 1.49 14.23
C LEU A 115 18.16 1.23 12.99
N VAL A 116 17.67 2.29 12.36
CA VAL A 116 16.84 2.18 11.14
C VAL A 116 17.59 1.49 10.01
N ALA A 117 18.89 1.80 9.84
CA ALA A 117 19.70 1.15 8.83
C ALA A 117 19.85 -0.37 9.01
N THR A 118 19.67 -0.90 10.23
CA THR A 118 19.70 -2.35 10.45
C THR A 118 18.44 -3.10 10.01
N LEU A 119 17.39 -2.39 9.65
CA LEU A 119 16.14 -3.02 9.17
C LEU A 119 16.26 -3.59 7.77
N HIS A 120 17.29 -3.19 7.03
CA HIS A 120 17.62 -3.70 5.71
C HIS A 120 19.09 -4.11 5.63
N ASP A 121 19.39 -5.06 4.78
CA ASP A 121 20.76 -5.44 4.46
C ASP A 121 21.38 -4.54 3.36
N GLU A 122 22.61 -4.85 2.95
CA GLU A 122 23.33 -4.08 1.91
C GLU A 122 22.66 -4.18 0.52
N ARG A 123 21.77 -5.14 0.32
CA ARG A 123 21.02 -5.33 -0.93
C ARG A 123 19.65 -4.67 -0.89
N GLY A 124 19.25 -4.13 0.27
CA GLY A 124 17.94 -3.56 0.50
C GLY A 124 16.86 -4.58 0.92
N ASP A 125 17.24 -5.83 1.14
CA ASP A 125 16.32 -6.84 1.65
C ASP A 125 16.01 -6.59 3.13
N VAL A 126 14.82 -6.96 3.56
CA VAL A 126 14.41 -6.82 4.97
C VAL A 126 15.25 -7.73 5.87
N ALA A 127 15.95 -7.13 6.84
CA ALA A 127 16.86 -7.81 7.77
C ALA A 127 16.29 -7.94 9.19
N VAL A 128 14.97 -7.83 9.37
CA VAL A 128 14.31 -7.95 10.68
C VAL A 128 14.17 -9.43 11.06
N PRO A 129 14.78 -9.89 12.16
CA PRO A 129 14.69 -11.27 12.58
C PRO A 129 13.24 -11.72 12.84
N GLY A 130 12.85 -12.84 12.26
CA GLY A 130 11.51 -13.40 12.40
C GLY A 130 10.47 -12.82 11.43
N LEU A 131 10.77 -11.75 10.71
CA LEU A 131 9.96 -11.29 9.60
C LEU A 131 10.30 -12.13 8.36
N VAL A 132 9.40 -13.02 7.99
CA VAL A 132 9.59 -13.92 6.86
C VAL A 132 8.74 -13.42 5.71
N SER A 133 9.39 -12.97 4.64
CA SER A 133 8.74 -12.82 3.34
C SER A 133 8.50 -14.22 2.78
N ARG A 134 7.26 -14.55 2.47
CA ARG A 134 6.93 -15.76 1.71
C ARG A 134 6.61 -15.33 0.30
N PRO A 135 7.55 -15.47 -0.65
CA PRO A 135 7.20 -15.26 -2.04
C PRO A 135 6.10 -16.25 -2.40
N GLN A 136 4.92 -15.75 -2.73
CA GLN A 136 3.96 -16.57 -3.47
C GLN A 136 4.54 -16.82 -4.85
N ALA A 137 4.37 -18.07 -5.34
CA ALA A 137 4.64 -18.32 -6.75
C ALA A 137 3.84 -17.29 -7.54
N ALA A 138 4.55 -16.41 -8.24
CA ALA A 138 3.92 -15.42 -9.08
C ALA A 138 3.11 -16.18 -10.14
N PRO A 139 1.79 -15.92 -10.30
CA PRO A 139 1.11 -16.33 -11.50
C PRO A 139 1.83 -15.69 -12.70
N ASP A 140 1.60 -16.20 -13.91
CA ASP A 140 2.17 -15.64 -15.14
C ASP A 140 1.78 -14.16 -15.28
N PHE A 141 2.56 -13.27 -14.67
CA PHE A 141 2.43 -11.85 -14.87
C PHE A 141 3.08 -11.47 -16.21
N PRO A 142 2.52 -10.51 -16.93
CA PRO A 142 3.21 -9.93 -18.06
C PRO A 142 4.55 -9.33 -17.62
N ASP A 143 5.58 -9.46 -18.47
CA ASP A 143 6.86 -8.81 -18.22
C ASP A 143 6.68 -7.30 -18.02
N TYR A 144 7.39 -6.75 -17.02
CA TYR A 144 7.46 -5.33 -16.77
C TYR A 144 8.92 -4.88 -16.88
N PRO A 145 9.37 -4.51 -18.07
CA PRO A 145 10.76 -4.12 -18.31
C PRO A 145 11.19 -2.98 -17.39
N GLU A 146 12.42 -3.01 -16.90
CA GLU A 146 12.97 -1.96 -16.02
C GLU A 146 12.83 -0.55 -16.63
N ALA A 147 13.01 -0.44 -17.95
CA ALA A 147 12.87 0.83 -18.65
C ALA A 147 11.44 1.40 -18.53
N ASP A 148 10.42 0.54 -18.66
CA ASP A 148 9.01 0.94 -18.52
C ASP A 148 8.72 1.33 -17.06
N PHE A 149 9.20 0.54 -16.10
CA PHE A 149 9.07 0.86 -14.67
C PHE A 149 9.70 2.22 -14.34
N ARG A 150 10.92 2.48 -14.81
CA ARG A 150 11.59 3.75 -14.57
C ARG A 150 10.82 4.94 -15.16
N ALA A 151 10.27 4.76 -16.35
CA ALA A 151 9.46 5.79 -17.00
C ALA A 151 8.15 6.04 -16.24
N ASP A 152 7.42 4.98 -15.88
CA ASP A 152 6.13 5.06 -15.20
C ASP A 152 6.26 5.61 -13.76
N ALA A 153 7.32 5.21 -13.05
CA ALA A 153 7.60 5.66 -11.69
C ALA A 153 8.35 7.01 -11.62
N GLY A 154 8.84 7.52 -12.74
CA GLY A 154 9.61 8.77 -12.79
C GLY A 154 10.97 8.66 -12.11
N VAL A 155 11.60 7.49 -12.14
CA VAL A 155 12.92 7.28 -11.53
C VAL A 155 13.98 8.07 -12.28
N LEU A 156 14.73 8.91 -11.55
CA LEU A 156 15.79 9.74 -12.13
C LEU A 156 16.95 8.92 -12.67
N ASP A 157 17.62 9.44 -13.71
CA ASP A 157 18.82 8.83 -14.26
C ASP A 157 19.91 8.66 -13.19
N GLY A 158 20.57 7.51 -13.18
CA GLY A 158 21.65 7.19 -12.23
C GLY A 158 21.18 6.74 -10.84
N VAL A 159 19.87 6.74 -10.55
CA VAL A 159 19.33 6.15 -9.32
C VAL A 159 19.20 4.64 -9.51
N GLY A 160 19.83 3.86 -8.61
CA GLY A 160 19.68 2.41 -8.58
C GLY A 160 18.30 1.97 -8.09
N LEU A 161 17.84 0.83 -8.56
CA LEU A 161 16.69 0.15 -7.97
C LEU A 161 17.17 -0.80 -6.87
N ILE A 162 16.33 -0.96 -5.83
CA ILE A 162 16.61 -1.86 -4.71
C ILE A 162 15.78 -3.13 -4.91
N GLY A 163 16.41 -4.29 -4.71
CA GLY A 163 15.76 -5.59 -4.80
C GLY A 163 16.74 -6.69 -5.24
N THR A 164 16.35 -7.91 -5.09
CA THR A 164 17.17 -9.10 -5.27
C THR A 164 17.05 -9.76 -6.62
N GLY A 165 16.29 -9.24 -7.54
CA GLY A 165 16.04 -9.87 -8.81
C GLY A 165 15.49 -8.94 -9.87
N ASP A 166 15.32 -9.49 -11.04
CA ASP A 166 14.60 -8.83 -12.12
C ASP A 166 13.19 -8.49 -11.67
N LEU A 167 12.67 -7.37 -12.13
CA LEU A 167 11.29 -6.94 -11.88
C LEU A 167 10.33 -7.82 -12.73
N THR A 168 10.25 -9.08 -12.40
CA THR A 168 9.35 -10.06 -13.06
C THR A 168 8.26 -10.52 -12.10
#